data_486573a7258923f634d079d3f62ae698
#
_entry.id   486573a7258923f634d079d3f62ae698
#
_cell.length_a   1.000
_cell.length_b   1.000
_cell.length_c   1.000
_cell.angle_alpha   90.00
_cell.angle_beta   90.00
_cell.angle_gamma   90.00
#
_symmetry.space_group_name_H-M   'P 1'
#
loop_
_entity.id
_entity.type
_entity.pdbx_description
1 polymer ?
#
loop_
_entity_poly.entity_id
_entity_poly.type
_entity_poly.pdbx_seq_one_letter_code
_entity_poly.pdbx_strand_id
1 'polypeptide(L)'
;VGSEMCIRDRIYTDLPLPSDPPQQSKHCGTCTACLEVCPTNAFTGPFELDARRCISYLTIEHKGSIAPELRPLMGNRVFGCDDCQLVCPWNKFAQPTGEADFKPRHELADGDLVALFLWDESTFLAKTEGSAIRRIGHERWLRNLAVALGNAPGTQQVVAALQNRSNHPSELVREHVAWALAQHGICSGA
;
A
#
# COMPACT_ATOMS: atom_id res chain seq x y z
N VAL A 1 17.48 -6.15 -1.23
CA VAL A 1 17.04 -5.13 -0.28
C VAL A 1 17.76 -3.85 -0.63
N GLY A 2 17.04 -2.80 -1.01
CA GLY A 2 17.62 -1.53 -1.36
C GLY A 2 18.29 -0.86 -0.16
N SER A 3 19.34 -0.08 -0.41
CA SER A 3 20.10 0.66 0.59
C SER A 3 19.23 1.55 1.50
N GLU A 4 18.15 2.09 0.95
CA GLU A 4 17.21 2.94 1.70
C GLU A 4 16.53 2.22 2.86
N MET A 5 16.19 0.95 2.71
CA MET A 5 15.59 0.17 3.78
C MET A 5 16.59 -0.08 4.91
N CYS A 6 17.85 -0.35 4.58
CA CYS A 6 18.91 -0.55 5.56
C CYS A 6 19.19 0.69 6.41
N ILE A 7 19.02 1.90 5.85
CA ILE A 7 19.23 3.18 6.57
C ILE A 7 18.16 3.42 7.64
N ARG A 8 16.94 2.91 7.43
CA ARG A 8 15.80 3.13 8.34
C ARG A 8 15.60 2.03 9.37
N ASP A 9 16.22 0.88 9.16
CA ASP A 9 16.07 -0.27 10.04
C ASP A 9 16.74 -0.05 11.41
N ARG A 10 16.29 -0.78 12.40
CA ARG A 10 16.81 -0.78 13.76
C ARG A 10 17.04 -2.21 14.19
N ILE A 11 18.23 -2.47 14.73
CA ILE A 11 18.58 -3.73 15.39
C ILE A 11 18.66 -3.41 16.90
N TYR A 12 17.78 -4.04 17.67
CA TYR A 12 17.83 -3.94 19.13
C TYR A 12 18.71 -5.06 19.68
N THR A 13 19.61 -4.71 20.58
CA THR A 13 20.55 -5.65 21.19
C THR A 13 20.80 -5.24 22.65
N ASP A 14 21.12 -6.20 23.48
CA ASP A 14 21.59 -6.03 24.86
C ASP A 14 23.11 -6.05 24.98
N LEU A 15 23.82 -6.16 23.87
CA LEU A 15 25.29 -6.08 23.85
C LEU A 15 25.75 -4.67 24.22
N PRO A 16 26.78 -4.52 25.10
CA PRO A 16 27.34 -3.24 25.50
C PRO A 16 28.23 -2.64 24.39
N LEU A 17 27.61 -2.31 23.26
CA LEU A 17 28.31 -1.71 22.12
C LEU A 17 28.64 -0.23 22.41
N PRO A 18 29.85 0.25 22.05
CA PRO A 18 30.17 1.67 22.11
C PRO A 18 29.29 2.47 21.16
N SER A 19 28.86 3.66 21.57
CA SER A 19 28.06 4.53 20.69
C SER A 19 28.96 5.18 19.64
N ASP A 20 28.56 5.05 18.38
CA ASP A 20 29.17 5.81 17.29
C ASP A 20 28.67 7.27 17.29
N PRO A 21 29.47 8.22 16.79
CA PRO A 21 29.01 9.57 16.58
C PRO A 21 27.87 9.60 15.55
N PRO A 22 26.89 10.53 15.67
CA PRO A 22 25.81 10.65 14.69
C PRO A 22 26.37 10.90 13.28
N GLN A 23 25.83 10.17 12.30
CA GLN A 23 26.17 10.38 10.90
C GLN A 23 25.69 11.77 10.45
N GLN A 24 26.60 12.65 10.08
CA GLN A 24 26.31 14.04 9.69
C GLN A 24 26.22 14.23 8.18
N SER A 25 26.78 13.33 7.38
CA SER A 25 26.79 13.47 5.92
C SER A 25 25.41 13.17 5.33
N LYS A 26 24.90 14.10 4.50
CA LYS A 26 23.69 13.94 3.73
C LYS A 26 24.07 13.53 2.30
N HIS A 27 23.58 12.38 1.86
CA HIS A 27 23.97 11.82 0.55
C HIS A 27 22.94 12.08 -0.57
N CYS A 28 21.79 12.68 -0.27
CA CYS A 28 20.77 13.01 -1.28
C CYS A 28 21.17 14.18 -2.20
N GLY A 29 22.04 15.08 -1.73
CA GLY A 29 22.45 16.26 -2.50
C GLY A 29 21.24 17.12 -2.91
N THR A 30 21.15 17.44 -4.21
CA THR A 30 20.06 18.22 -4.81
C THR A 30 18.96 17.35 -5.43
N CYS A 31 18.99 16.04 -5.22
CA CYS A 31 18.01 15.11 -5.80
C CYS A 31 16.63 15.30 -5.17
N THR A 32 15.59 15.43 -6.01
CA THR A 32 14.17 15.61 -5.62
C THR A 32 13.27 14.47 -6.11
N ALA A 33 13.82 13.42 -6.71
CA ALA A 33 13.06 12.37 -7.38
C ALA A 33 11.95 11.75 -6.52
N CYS A 34 12.22 11.47 -5.23
CA CYS A 34 11.22 10.92 -4.32
C CYS A 34 10.11 11.92 -3.95
N LEU A 35 10.39 13.23 -4.00
CA LEU A 35 9.38 14.27 -3.76
C LEU A 35 8.41 14.37 -4.95
N GLU A 36 8.95 14.30 -6.16
CA GLU A 36 8.21 14.47 -7.42
C GLU A 36 7.35 13.26 -7.76
N VAL A 37 7.81 12.05 -7.46
CA VAL A 37 7.10 10.81 -7.81
C VAL A 37 5.89 10.52 -6.92
N CYS A 38 5.80 11.14 -5.74
CA CYS A 38 4.76 10.82 -4.76
C CYS A 38 3.37 11.25 -5.25
N PRO A 39 2.43 10.31 -5.54
CA PRO A 39 1.15 10.66 -6.14
C PRO A 39 0.27 11.52 -5.23
N THR A 40 0.43 11.39 -3.93
CA THR A 40 -0.36 12.10 -2.91
C THR A 40 0.34 13.34 -2.36
N ASN A 41 1.54 13.68 -2.88
CA ASN A 41 2.36 14.76 -2.35
C ASN A 41 2.53 14.65 -0.83
N ALA A 42 2.87 13.46 -0.35
CA ALA A 42 3.05 13.19 1.08
C ALA A 42 4.33 13.83 1.65
N PHE A 43 5.32 14.13 0.82
CA PHE A 43 6.50 14.88 1.23
C PHE A 43 6.22 16.38 1.25
N THR A 44 6.41 17.01 2.40
CA THR A 44 6.27 18.47 2.60
C THR A 44 7.57 19.21 2.36
N GLY A 45 8.67 18.48 2.33
CA GLY A 45 10.02 18.98 2.06
C GLY A 45 11.06 17.88 2.13
N PRO A 46 12.35 18.19 1.88
CA PRO A 46 13.43 17.23 2.04
C PRO A 46 13.45 16.65 3.46
N PHE A 47 13.38 15.32 3.58
CA PHE A 47 13.35 14.57 4.84
C PHE A 47 12.09 14.78 5.70
N GLU A 48 11.05 15.42 5.17
CA GLU A 48 9.78 15.66 5.86
C GLU A 48 8.65 14.93 5.16
N LEU A 49 7.86 14.15 5.91
CA LEU A 49 6.75 13.33 5.41
C LEU A 49 5.49 13.58 6.25
N ASP A 50 4.40 13.99 5.61
CA ASP A 50 3.07 13.90 6.19
C ASP A 50 2.53 12.46 5.99
N ALA A 51 2.65 11.65 7.03
CA ALA A 51 2.22 10.25 6.99
C ALA A 51 0.72 10.10 6.66
N ARG A 52 -0.13 11.09 7.01
CA ARG A 52 -1.58 11.05 6.73
C ARG A 52 -1.90 11.03 5.24
N ARG A 53 -0.96 11.45 4.40
CA ARG A 53 -1.05 11.43 2.95
C ARG A 53 -0.29 10.25 2.32
N CYS A 54 0.58 9.58 3.07
CA CYS A 54 1.41 8.49 2.56
C CYS A 54 0.54 7.24 2.28
N ILE A 55 0.55 6.76 1.04
CA ILE A 55 -0.22 5.57 0.62
C ILE A 55 0.17 4.34 1.44
N SER A 56 1.45 4.19 1.78
CA SER A 56 1.90 3.09 2.63
C SER A 56 1.23 3.14 4.00
N TYR A 57 1.17 4.32 4.64
CA TYR A 57 0.44 4.49 5.90
C TYR A 57 -1.06 4.24 5.73
N LEU A 58 -1.68 4.80 4.69
CA LEU A 58 -3.12 4.67 4.43
C LEU A 58 -3.55 3.20 4.23
N THR A 59 -2.73 2.42 3.53
CA THR A 59 -3.06 1.03 3.22
C THR A 59 -2.70 0.04 4.32
N ILE A 60 -1.73 0.35 5.18
CA ILE A 60 -1.20 -0.58 6.19
C ILE A 60 -1.63 -0.20 7.61
N GLU A 61 -1.46 1.06 8.01
CA GLU A 61 -1.63 1.48 9.40
C GLU A 61 -2.98 2.14 9.68
N HIS A 62 -3.49 2.93 8.74
CA HIS A 62 -4.74 3.66 8.90
C HIS A 62 -5.94 2.70 8.99
N LYS A 63 -6.71 2.80 10.08
CA LYS A 63 -7.84 1.89 10.36
C LYS A 63 -9.19 2.39 9.85
N GLY A 64 -9.32 3.68 9.63
CA GLY A 64 -10.58 4.33 9.25
C GLY A 64 -10.80 4.46 7.75
N SER A 65 -11.74 5.31 7.40
CA SER A 65 -12.04 5.72 6.03
C SER A 65 -10.87 6.50 5.42
N ILE A 66 -10.53 6.17 4.18
CA ILE A 66 -9.54 6.92 3.40
C ILE A 66 -10.22 8.17 2.84
N ALA A 67 -9.62 9.33 3.04
CA ALA A 67 -10.16 10.59 2.56
C ALA A 67 -10.46 10.54 1.05
N PRO A 68 -11.67 10.93 0.61
CA PRO A 68 -12.11 10.78 -0.79
C PRO A 68 -11.16 11.39 -1.82
N GLU A 69 -10.53 12.51 -1.49
CA GLU A 69 -9.58 13.21 -2.35
C GLU A 69 -8.25 12.45 -2.55
N LEU A 70 -7.92 11.51 -1.66
CA LEU A 70 -6.72 10.68 -1.79
C LEU A 70 -6.96 9.39 -2.57
N ARG A 71 -8.20 8.89 -2.61
CA ARG A 71 -8.54 7.62 -3.25
C ARG A 71 -8.14 7.55 -4.72
N PRO A 72 -8.42 8.57 -5.57
CA PRO A 72 -7.99 8.55 -6.97
C PRO A 72 -6.47 8.51 -7.13
N LEU A 73 -5.73 9.17 -6.23
CA LEU A 73 -4.28 9.27 -6.25
C LEU A 73 -3.56 7.98 -5.87
N MET A 74 -4.27 7.07 -5.20
CA MET A 74 -3.70 5.79 -4.77
C MET A 74 -3.50 4.81 -5.95
N GLY A 75 -4.27 4.96 -7.03
CA GLY A 75 -4.23 4.03 -8.15
C GLY A 75 -4.58 2.60 -7.72
N ASN A 76 -3.80 1.62 -8.14
CA ASN A 76 -3.99 0.20 -7.82
C ASN A 76 -3.16 -0.31 -6.63
N ARG A 77 -2.66 0.59 -5.77
CA ARG A 77 -1.83 0.23 -4.62
C ARG A 77 -2.71 -0.29 -3.48
N VAL A 78 -2.64 -1.59 -3.22
CA VAL A 78 -3.48 -2.29 -2.24
C VAL A 78 -2.80 -2.45 -0.88
N PHE A 79 -1.48 -2.66 -0.86
CA PHE A 79 -0.71 -2.85 0.35
C PHE A 79 0.68 -2.24 0.18
N GLY A 80 0.92 -1.10 0.82
CA GLY A 80 2.18 -0.37 0.70
C GLY A 80 2.26 0.47 -0.58
N CYS A 81 3.33 1.25 -0.64
CA CYS A 81 3.71 2.06 -1.80
C CYS A 81 5.20 2.35 -1.67
N ASP A 82 5.98 1.89 -2.61
CA ASP A 82 7.43 2.02 -2.62
C ASP A 82 7.94 2.96 -3.71
N ASP A 83 7.07 3.76 -4.33
CA ASP A 83 7.45 4.65 -5.44
C ASP A 83 8.65 5.53 -5.11
N CYS A 84 8.66 6.15 -3.92
CA CYS A 84 9.76 6.99 -3.46
C CYS A 84 11.07 6.21 -3.23
N GLN A 85 10.98 4.92 -2.95
CA GLN A 85 12.15 4.05 -2.80
C GLN A 85 12.61 3.53 -4.15
N LEU A 86 11.69 3.15 -5.03
CA LEU A 86 11.99 2.63 -6.36
C LEU A 86 12.71 3.65 -7.23
N VAL A 87 12.32 4.93 -7.15
CA VAL A 87 12.93 6.01 -7.93
C VAL A 87 14.27 6.47 -7.36
N CYS A 88 14.63 6.07 -6.14
CA CYS A 88 15.84 6.53 -5.47
C CYS A 88 17.10 6.09 -6.23
N PRO A 89 18.00 7.02 -6.62
CA PRO A 89 19.24 6.67 -7.33
C PRO A 89 20.16 5.69 -6.55
N TRP A 90 19.99 5.60 -5.24
CA TRP A 90 20.74 4.65 -4.39
C TRP A 90 20.38 3.19 -4.66
N ASN A 91 19.21 2.90 -5.29
CA ASN A 91 18.84 1.54 -5.69
C ASN A 91 19.81 0.91 -6.71
N LYS A 92 20.63 1.70 -7.38
CA LYS A 92 21.68 1.16 -8.27
C LYS A 92 22.66 0.22 -7.56
N PHE A 93 22.74 0.31 -6.24
CA PHE A 93 23.58 -0.55 -5.42
C PHE A 93 22.85 -1.76 -4.84
N ALA A 94 21.52 -1.85 -5.05
CA ALA A 94 20.73 -2.97 -4.56
C ALA A 94 21.13 -4.26 -5.30
N GLN A 95 21.20 -5.35 -4.54
CA GLN A 95 21.46 -6.68 -5.08
C GLN A 95 20.21 -7.55 -4.92
N PRO A 96 19.83 -8.32 -5.94
CA PRO A 96 18.75 -9.29 -5.80
C PRO A 96 19.07 -10.29 -4.69
N THR A 97 18.09 -10.58 -3.84
CA THR A 97 18.25 -11.62 -2.83
C THR A 97 18.04 -13.01 -3.44
N GLY A 98 18.86 -13.98 -3.00
CA GLY A 98 18.64 -15.39 -3.29
C GLY A 98 17.70 -16.09 -2.32
N GLU A 99 17.23 -15.38 -1.28
CA GLU A 99 16.38 -15.95 -0.22
C GLU A 99 14.97 -16.26 -0.75
N ALA A 100 14.57 -17.53 -0.62
CA ALA A 100 13.32 -18.01 -1.19
C ALA A 100 12.07 -17.41 -0.52
N ASP A 101 12.17 -17.03 0.75
CA ASP A 101 11.04 -16.45 1.50
C ASP A 101 10.59 -15.08 1.01
N PHE A 102 11.43 -14.39 0.22
CA PHE A 102 11.05 -13.13 -0.45
C PHE A 102 10.34 -13.32 -1.79
N LYS A 103 10.18 -14.56 -2.25
CA LYS A 103 9.42 -14.81 -3.49
C LYS A 103 7.93 -14.58 -3.25
N PRO A 104 7.22 -13.95 -4.20
CA PRO A 104 5.76 -13.80 -4.13
C PRO A 104 5.08 -15.16 -3.99
N ARG A 105 4.03 -15.21 -3.17
CA ARG A 105 3.23 -16.41 -2.92
C ARG A 105 1.77 -16.15 -3.23
N HIS A 106 1.01 -17.21 -3.53
CA HIS A 106 -0.46 -17.18 -3.62
C HIS A 106 -0.99 -16.14 -4.62
N GLU A 107 -0.37 -16.00 -5.79
CA GLU A 107 -0.81 -15.10 -6.87
C GLU A 107 -0.78 -13.61 -6.51
N LEU A 108 -0.08 -13.24 -5.41
CA LEU A 108 -0.03 -11.86 -4.93
C LEU A 108 0.84 -10.94 -5.81
N ALA A 109 1.71 -11.47 -6.66
CA ALA A 109 2.54 -10.66 -7.56
C ALA A 109 1.75 -10.15 -8.76
N ASP A 110 0.94 -11.03 -9.38
CA ASP A 110 0.24 -10.77 -10.64
C ASP A 110 -1.27 -11.01 -10.50
N GLY A 111 -1.77 -10.95 -9.25
CA GLY A 111 -3.16 -11.26 -8.94
C GLY A 111 -4.14 -10.27 -9.59
N ASP A 112 -5.19 -10.79 -10.20
CA ASP A 112 -6.32 -10.01 -10.65
C ASP A 112 -7.01 -9.37 -9.43
N LEU A 113 -7.17 -8.05 -9.45
CA LEU A 113 -7.82 -7.29 -8.37
C LEU A 113 -9.23 -7.80 -8.06
N VAL A 114 -9.98 -8.24 -9.07
CA VAL A 114 -11.32 -8.81 -8.89
C VAL A 114 -11.23 -10.13 -8.13
N ALA A 115 -10.34 -11.02 -8.54
CA ALA A 115 -10.14 -12.30 -7.86
C ALA A 115 -9.71 -12.10 -6.39
N LEU A 116 -8.80 -11.16 -6.12
CA LEU A 116 -8.37 -10.82 -4.77
C LEU A 116 -9.50 -10.21 -3.94
N PHE A 117 -10.35 -9.38 -4.55
CA PHE A 117 -11.48 -8.75 -3.87
C PHE A 117 -12.58 -9.74 -3.50
N LEU A 118 -12.72 -10.84 -4.24
CA LEU A 118 -13.70 -11.88 -3.97
C LEU A 118 -13.27 -12.86 -2.88
N TRP A 119 -12.03 -12.81 -2.38
CA TRP A 119 -11.64 -13.63 -1.25
C TRP A 119 -12.55 -13.38 -0.05
N ASP A 120 -13.04 -14.45 0.56
CA ASP A 120 -13.65 -14.40 1.87
C ASP A 120 -12.58 -14.32 2.97
N GLU A 121 -13.01 -14.13 4.21
CA GLU A 121 -12.08 -14.01 5.34
C GLU A 121 -11.22 -15.27 5.52
N SER A 122 -11.79 -16.44 5.33
CA SER A 122 -11.08 -17.72 5.48
C SER A 122 -9.97 -17.87 4.42
N THR A 123 -10.28 -17.52 3.17
CA THR A 123 -9.32 -17.51 2.07
C THR A 123 -8.23 -16.47 2.30
N PHE A 124 -8.60 -15.25 2.71
CA PHE A 124 -7.64 -14.20 3.06
C PHE A 124 -6.67 -14.69 4.14
N LEU A 125 -7.17 -15.27 5.23
CA LEU A 125 -6.33 -15.75 6.31
C LEU A 125 -5.40 -16.89 5.87
N ALA A 126 -5.89 -17.82 5.05
CA ALA A 126 -5.08 -18.93 4.54
C ALA A 126 -3.99 -18.44 3.57
N LYS A 127 -4.35 -17.56 2.62
CA LYS A 127 -3.43 -17.05 1.59
C LYS A 127 -2.41 -16.05 2.13
N THR A 128 -2.68 -15.41 3.26
CA THR A 128 -1.77 -14.43 3.88
C THR A 128 -1.03 -14.98 5.10
N GLU A 129 -1.07 -16.27 5.35
CA GLU A 129 -0.32 -16.89 6.43
C GLU A 129 1.19 -16.65 6.27
N GLY A 130 1.84 -16.20 7.34
CA GLY A 130 3.26 -15.82 7.33
C GLY A 130 3.59 -14.56 6.50
N SER A 131 2.57 -13.83 6.02
CA SER A 131 2.75 -12.56 5.29
C SER A 131 2.41 -11.35 6.15
N ALA A 132 3.12 -10.25 5.96
CA ALA A 132 2.81 -8.96 6.58
C ALA A 132 1.41 -8.42 6.21
N ILE A 133 0.86 -8.84 5.06
CA ILE A 133 -0.48 -8.45 4.60
C ILE A 133 -1.55 -8.89 5.60
N ARG A 134 -1.38 -10.02 6.27
CA ARG A 134 -2.32 -10.52 7.27
C ARG A 134 -2.61 -9.52 8.40
N ARG A 135 -1.65 -8.65 8.72
CA ARG A 135 -1.75 -7.65 9.79
C ARG A 135 -2.87 -6.64 9.57
N ILE A 136 -3.22 -6.34 8.32
CA ILE A 136 -4.28 -5.36 8.05
C ILE A 136 -5.69 -5.93 8.30
N GLY A 137 -5.86 -7.25 8.28
CA GLY A 137 -7.15 -7.91 8.39
C GLY A 137 -7.99 -7.81 7.11
N HIS A 138 -8.99 -8.68 6.99
CA HIS A 138 -9.82 -8.82 5.79
C HIS A 138 -10.62 -7.54 5.48
N GLU A 139 -11.15 -6.85 6.49
CA GLU A 139 -11.92 -5.61 6.31
C GLU A 139 -11.10 -4.52 5.58
N ARG A 140 -9.88 -4.23 6.05
CA ARG A 140 -9.01 -3.22 5.42
C ARG A 140 -8.46 -3.69 4.07
N TRP A 141 -8.26 -5.00 3.90
CA TRP A 141 -7.94 -5.60 2.62
C TRP A 141 -9.02 -5.28 1.59
N LEU A 142 -10.29 -5.51 1.92
CA LEU A 142 -11.43 -5.18 1.05
C LEU A 142 -11.55 -3.66 0.81
N ARG A 143 -11.34 -2.83 1.84
CA ARG A 143 -11.32 -1.38 1.71
C ARG A 143 -10.30 -0.93 0.66
N ASN A 144 -9.08 -1.42 0.76
CA ASN A 144 -7.99 -1.05 -0.14
C ASN A 144 -8.25 -1.52 -1.58
N LEU A 145 -8.74 -2.75 -1.72
CA LEU A 145 -9.12 -3.30 -3.03
C LEU A 145 -10.30 -2.56 -3.66
N ALA A 146 -11.28 -2.11 -2.88
CA ALA A 146 -12.37 -1.28 -3.39
C ALA A 146 -11.84 0.02 -4.00
N VAL A 147 -10.86 0.68 -3.34
CA VAL A 147 -10.21 1.87 -3.91
C VAL A 147 -9.47 1.52 -5.20
N ALA A 148 -8.72 0.43 -5.22
CA ALA A 148 -7.98 0.01 -6.41
C ALA A 148 -8.93 -0.32 -7.59
N LEU A 149 -10.06 -0.99 -7.32
CA LEU A 149 -11.08 -1.30 -8.33
C LEU A 149 -11.79 -0.03 -8.82
N GLY A 150 -12.02 0.96 -7.95
CA GLY A 150 -12.56 2.25 -8.37
C GLY A 150 -11.63 3.04 -9.29
N ASN A 151 -10.33 2.81 -9.22
CA ASN A 151 -9.31 3.39 -10.10
C ASN A 151 -9.02 2.52 -11.34
N ALA A 152 -9.53 1.30 -11.39
CA ALA A 152 -9.37 0.39 -12.54
C ALA A 152 -10.33 0.73 -13.69
N PRO A 153 -10.12 0.21 -14.91
CA PRO A 153 -11.12 0.31 -15.96
C PRO A 153 -12.46 -0.33 -15.54
N GLY A 154 -13.57 0.38 -15.80
CA GLY A 154 -14.93 -0.02 -15.42
C GLY A 154 -15.49 -1.19 -16.25
N THR A 155 -14.84 -2.34 -16.20
CA THR A 155 -15.34 -3.55 -16.87
C THR A 155 -16.56 -4.13 -16.15
N GLN A 156 -17.36 -4.92 -16.87
CA GLN A 156 -18.51 -5.62 -16.28
C GLN A 156 -18.11 -6.47 -15.04
N GLN A 157 -16.92 -7.08 -15.07
CA GLN A 157 -16.41 -7.91 -13.99
C GLN A 157 -16.09 -7.06 -12.74
N VAL A 158 -15.46 -5.90 -12.92
CA VAL A 158 -15.16 -4.95 -11.83
C VAL A 158 -16.45 -4.47 -11.18
N VAL A 159 -17.40 -4.03 -11.99
CA VAL A 159 -18.70 -3.54 -11.49
C VAL A 159 -19.47 -4.63 -10.75
N ALA A 160 -19.55 -5.84 -11.30
CA ALA A 160 -20.23 -6.96 -10.66
C ALA A 160 -19.59 -7.35 -9.32
N ALA A 161 -18.26 -7.35 -9.25
CA ALA A 161 -17.53 -7.63 -8.00
C ALA A 161 -17.81 -6.57 -6.92
N LEU A 162 -17.82 -5.29 -7.28
CA LEU A 162 -18.18 -4.20 -6.36
C LEU A 162 -19.63 -4.29 -5.89
N GLN A 163 -20.58 -4.55 -6.81
CA GLN A 163 -21.99 -4.74 -6.47
C GLN A 163 -22.25 -5.92 -5.52
N ASN A 164 -21.50 -6.99 -5.67
CA ASN A 164 -21.58 -8.15 -4.76
C ASN A 164 -21.30 -7.79 -3.30
N ARG A 165 -20.51 -6.73 -3.07
CA ARG A 165 -20.15 -6.27 -1.71
C ARG A 165 -20.83 -4.95 -1.29
N SER A 166 -21.82 -4.46 -2.04
CA SER A 166 -22.55 -3.24 -1.69
C SER A 166 -23.31 -3.34 -0.36
N ASN A 167 -23.70 -4.55 0.03
CA ASN A 167 -24.39 -4.84 1.29
C ASN A 167 -23.47 -5.51 2.34
N HIS A 168 -22.15 -5.32 2.24
CA HIS A 168 -21.21 -5.89 3.19
C HIS A 168 -21.50 -5.43 4.63
N PRO A 169 -21.37 -6.26 5.67
CA PRO A 169 -21.67 -5.89 7.05
C PRO A 169 -20.86 -4.70 7.56
N SER A 170 -19.60 -4.57 7.15
CA SER A 170 -18.76 -3.43 7.50
C SER A 170 -19.17 -2.17 6.74
N GLU A 171 -19.45 -1.09 7.48
CA GLU A 171 -19.70 0.25 6.92
C GLU A 171 -18.49 0.77 6.15
N LEU A 172 -17.28 0.52 6.68
CA LEU A 172 -16.03 0.93 6.04
C LEU A 172 -15.90 0.35 4.62
N VAL A 173 -16.27 -0.92 4.44
CA VAL A 173 -16.24 -1.57 3.12
C VAL A 173 -17.33 -0.99 2.23
N ARG A 174 -18.56 -0.85 2.72
CA ARG A 174 -19.68 -0.29 1.94
C ARG A 174 -19.38 1.13 1.42
N GLU A 175 -18.82 1.98 2.25
CA GLU A 175 -18.45 3.36 1.88
C GLU A 175 -17.46 3.37 0.70
N HIS A 176 -16.43 2.54 0.76
CA HIS A 176 -15.41 2.49 -0.30
C HIS A 176 -15.92 1.82 -1.57
N VAL A 177 -16.79 0.82 -1.43
CA VAL A 177 -17.50 0.20 -2.57
C VAL A 177 -18.43 1.20 -3.26
N ALA A 178 -19.20 1.97 -2.49
CA ALA A 178 -20.07 3.01 -3.05
C ALA A 178 -19.27 4.08 -3.80
N TRP A 179 -18.13 4.52 -3.23
CA TRP A 179 -17.22 5.43 -3.93
C TRP A 179 -16.70 4.80 -5.23
N ALA A 180 -16.27 3.55 -5.20
CA ALA A 180 -15.75 2.86 -6.39
C ALA A 180 -16.79 2.70 -7.48
N LEU A 181 -18.04 2.35 -7.13
CA LEU A 181 -19.15 2.28 -8.08
C LEU A 181 -19.46 3.64 -8.70
N ALA A 182 -19.40 4.71 -7.91
CA ALA A 182 -19.59 6.08 -8.41
C ALA A 182 -18.51 6.48 -9.44
N GLN A 183 -17.25 6.03 -9.28
CA GLN A 183 -16.20 6.24 -10.29
C GLN A 183 -16.55 5.61 -11.63
N HIS A 184 -17.35 4.55 -11.64
CA HIS A 184 -17.83 3.86 -12.85
C HIS A 184 -19.21 4.35 -13.34
N GLY A 185 -19.68 5.49 -12.80
CA GLY A 185 -20.98 6.08 -13.19
C GLY A 185 -22.22 5.34 -12.65
N ILE A 186 -22.02 4.45 -11.66
CA ILE A 186 -23.12 3.71 -11.04
C ILE A 186 -23.44 4.38 -9.69
N CYS A 187 -24.50 5.18 -9.69
CA CYS A 187 -25.03 5.74 -8.44
C CYS A 187 -25.70 4.61 -7.65
N SER A 188 -25.30 4.46 -6.38
CA SER A 188 -26.06 3.66 -5.42
C SER A 188 -27.44 4.30 -5.30
N GLY A 189 -28.47 3.66 -5.82
CA GLY A 189 -29.83 4.12 -5.60
C GLY A 189 -30.10 4.22 -4.10
N ALA A 190 -30.67 5.35 -3.69
CA ALA A 190 -31.10 5.60 -2.33
C ALA A 190 -32.12 4.57 -1.86
#